data_c4400f0d9f6422f8dd3efc3e9e7c5dd5
#
_entry.id   c4400f0d9f6422f8dd3efc3e9e7c5dd5
#
_cell.length_a   1.000
_cell.length_b   1.000
_cell.length_c   1.000
_cell.angle_alpha   90.00
_cell.angle_beta   90.00
_cell.angle_gamma   90.00
#
_symmetry.space_group_name_H-M   'P 1'
#
loop_
_entity.id
_entity.type
_entity.pdbx_description
1 polymer ?
#
loop_
_entity_poly.entity_id
_entity_poly.type
_entity_poly.pdbx_seq_one_letter_code
_entity_poly.pdbx_strand_id
1 'polypeptide(L)'
;MQENDTEYMREKMAEYRKELEPLVRYLPWLEQATDKTASSVYRGNGLDSPNALAVPVYDATLMSFIKEATASAFMDRNYLYVYTRKSIKSPEDERRLIESADYKSWDVLCGILSNYVLGGRTRAILWSQGASERIFYLCVSKMLQIVTEWNAERNLK
;
A
#
# COMPACT_ATOMS: atom_id res chain seq x y z
N MET A 1 21.89 0.79 -20.68
CA MET A 1 21.83 1.71 -19.54
C MET A 1 23.24 2.20 -19.22
N GLN A 2 23.42 3.49 -19.10
CA GLN A 2 24.72 4.05 -18.78
C GLN A 2 25.05 3.83 -17.31
N GLU A 3 26.33 3.79 -17.00
CA GLU A 3 26.83 3.56 -15.66
C GLU A 3 26.27 4.57 -14.64
N ASN A 4 26.13 5.83 -15.03
CA ASN A 4 25.58 6.88 -14.18
C ASN A 4 24.12 6.62 -13.82
N ASP A 5 23.34 6.06 -14.75
CA ASP A 5 21.94 5.75 -14.50
C ASP A 5 21.80 4.60 -13.51
N THR A 6 22.68 3.62 -13.61
CA THR A 6 22.68 2.48 -12.68
C THR A 6 23.02 2.93 -11.26
N GLU A 7 24.02 3.80 -11.12
CA GLU A 7 24.41 4.33 -9.82
C GLU A 7 23.30 5.19 -9.22
N TYR A 8 22.67 6.02 -10.04
CA TYR A 8 21.54 6.83 -9.60
C TYR A 8 20.39 5.94 -9.05
N MET A 9 20.08 4.86 -9.76
CA MET A 9 19.03 3.94 -9.33
C MET A 9 19.40 3.20 -8.05
N ARG A 10 20.67 2.86 -7.87
CA ARG A 10 21.11 2.21 -6.62
C ARG A 10 20.93 3.13 -5.42
N GLU A 11 21.30 4.39 -5.59
CA GLU A 11 21.14 5.39 -4.53
C GLU A 11 19.65 5.58 -4.22
N LYS A 12 18.83 5.66 -5.27
CA LYS A 12 17.38 5.81 -5.13
C LYS A 12 16.77 4.62 -4.39
N MET A 13 17.16 3.40 -4.76
CA MET A 13 16.65 2.19 -4.13
C MET A 13 17.10 2.05 -2.68
N ALA A 14 18.34 2.50 -2.37
CA ALA A 14 18.82 2.51 -0.99
C ALA A 14 18.02 3.50 -0.13
N GLU A 15 17.69 4.65 -0.70
CA GLU A 15 16.85 5.66 -0.05
C GLU A 15 15.44 5.12 0.20
N TYR A 16 14.85 4.50 -0.82
CA TYR A 16 13.52 3.89 -0.69
C TYR A 16 13.49 2.78 0.35
N ARG A 17 14.58 2.02 0.48
CA ARG A 17 14.63 0.98 1.50
C ARG A 17 14.48 1.56 2.90
N LYS A 18 15.13 2.69 3.17
CA LYS A 18 14.99 3.38 4.45
C LYS A 18 13.57 3.89 4.65
N GLU A 19 12.99 4.45 3.61
CA GLU A 19 11.63 4.99 3.64
C GLU A 19 10.58 3.87 3.85
N LEU A 20 10.90 2.65 3.43
CA LEU A 20 10.00 1.51 3.58
C LEU A 20 10.00 0.93 5.00
N GLU A 21 11.03 1.14 5.79
CA GLU A 21 11.13 0.53 7.11
C GLU A 21 9.88 0.71 7.98
N PRO A 22 9.29 1.91 8.09
CA PRO A 22 8.09 2.07 8.89
C PRO A 22 6.90 1.27 8.39
N LEU A 23 6.88 0.91 7.11
CA LEU A 23 5.78 0.13 6.52
C LEU A 23 6.04 -1.38 6.60
N VAL A 24 7.29 -1.79 6.50
CA VAL A 24 7.68 -3.20 6.48
C VAL A 24 7.26 -3.91 7.77
N ARG A 25 7.31 -3.23 8.90
CA ARG A 25 6.95 -3.83 10.19
C ARG A 25 5.48 -4.29 10.25
N TYR A 26 4.63 -3.78 9.36
CA TYR A 26 3.22 -4.15 9.31
C TYR A 26 2.96 -5.37 8.45
N LEU A 27 3.96 -5.87 7.71
CA LEU A 27 3.75 -6.99 6.79
C LEU A 27 3.18 -8.24 7.46
N PRO A 28 3.64 -8.66 8.65
CA PRO A 28 3.05 -9.85 9.27
C PRO A 28 1.56 -9.69 9.57
N TRP A 29 1.14 -8.52 10.02
CA TRP A 29 -0.28 -8.26 10.27
C TRP A 29 -1.07 -8.18 8.96
N LEU A 30 -0.52 -7.48 7.96
CA LEU A 30 -1.17 -7.32 6.65
C LEU A 30 -1.34 -8.66 5.94
N GLU A 31 -0.38 -9.57 6.11
CA GLU A 31 -0.46 -10.88 5.49
C GLU A 31 -1.68 -11.68 5.94
N GLN A 32 -2.09 -11.49 7.19
CA GLN A 32 -3.19 -12.23 7.79
C GLN A 32 -4.48 -11.43 7.87
N ALA A 33 -4.49 -10.20 7.38
CA ALA A 33 -5.65 -9.33 7.49
C ALA A 33 -6.83 -9.86 6.66
N THR A 34 -8.02 -9.77 7.25
CA THR A 34 -9.29 -10.11 6.60
C THR A 34 -10.26 -8.96 6.84
N ASP A 35 -11.44 -9.02 6.23
CA ASP A 35 -12.48 -8.04 6.48
C ASP A 35 -12.78 -7.90 7.98
N LYS A 36 -12.82 -9.03 8.69
CA LYS A 36 -13.15 -9.06 10.11
C LYS A 36 -12.06 -8.47 10.99
N THR A 37 -10.79 -8.65 10.59
CA THR A 37 -9.66 -8.10 11.35
C THR A 37 -9.38 -6.65 11.02
N ALA A 38 -9.69 -6.23 9.79
CA ALA A 38 -9.40 -4.87 9.34
C ALA A 38 -10.41 -3.85 9.85
N SER A 39 -11.68 -4.23 9.98
CA SER A 39 -12.71 -3.32 10.44
C SER A 39 -13.86 -4.08 11.11
N SER A 40 -14.59 -3.36 11.95
CA SER A 40 -15.81 -3.86 12.56
C SER A 40 -16.86 -2.77 12.44
N VAL A 41 -18.11 -3.12 12.80
CA VAL A 41 -19.20 -2.15 12.75
C VAL A 41 -19.60 -1.82 14.18
N TYR A 42 -19.48 -0.55 14.55
CA TYR A 42 -19.94 -0.06 15.84
C TYR A 42 -21.36 0.47 15.71
N ARG A 43 -22.26 -0.04 16.52
CA ARG A 43 -23.68 0.33 16.50
C ARG A 43 -24.10 1.21 17.69
N GLY A 44 -23.14 1.64 18.49
CA GLY A 44 -23.41 2.50 19.62
C GLY A 44 -24.09 1.78 20.78
N ASN A 45 -24.47 2.56 21.83
CA ASN A 45 -25.11 2.01 23.04
C ASN A 45 -26.60 1.74 22.85
N GLY A 46 -27.15 2.16 21.69
CA GLY A 46 -28.57 1.92 21.40
C GLY A 46 -28.73 0.76 20.43
N LEU A 47 -28.16 -0.39 20.76
CA LEU A 47 -28.17 -1.58 19.91
C LEU A 47 -29.55 -1.97 19.40
N ASP A 48 -30.56 -1.70 20.19
CA ASP A 48 -31.95 -2.05 19.87
C ASP A 48 -32.70 -0.89 19.22
N SER A 49 -32.01 0.25 19.01
CA SER A 49 -32.64 1.41 18.39
C SER A 49 -32.70 1.23 16.88
N PRO A 50 -33.89 1.33 16.25
CA PRO A 50 -34.00 1.22 14.80
C PRO A 50 -33.32 2.37 14.05
N ASN A 51 -32.97 3.45 14.76
CA ASN A 51 -32.32 4.62 14.17
C ASN A 51 -30.82 4.66 14.43
N ALA A 52 -30.24 3.61 15.06
CA ALA A 52 -28.81 3.57 15.31
C ALA A 52 -28.08 3.41 13.98
N LEU A 53 -27.17 4.36 13.68
CA LEU A 53 -26.35 4.29 12.48
C LEU A 53 -25.17 3.34 12.72
N ALA A 54 -24.93 2.47 11.76
CA ALA A 54 -23.77 1.60 11.79
C ALA A 54 -22.56 2.42 11.35
N VAL A 55 -21.53 2.50 12.20
CA VAL A 55 -20.32 3.24 11.92
C VAL A 55 -19.15 2.26 11.79
N PRO A 56 -18.40 2.26 10.67
CA PRO A 56 -17.25 1.40 10.57
C PRO A 56 -16.16 1.82 11.55
N VAL A 57 -15.59 0.83 12.24
CA VAL A 57 -14.49 1.04 13.19
C VAL A 57 -13.31 0.22 12.67
N TYR A 58 -12.21 0.91 12.35
CA TYR A 58 -11.04 0.28 11.81
C TYR A 58 -10.13 -0.24 12.91
N ASP A 59 -9.43 -1.33 12.63
CA ASP A 59 -8.43 -1.87 13.53
C ASP A 59 -7.33 -0.83 13.78
N ALA A 60 -6.85 -0.76 15.02
CA ALA A 60 -5.82 0.21 15.42
C ALA A 60 -4.52 0.02 14.64
N THR A 61 -4.17 -1.24 14.33
CA THR A 61 -2.96 -1.54 13.54
C THR A 61 -3.12 -1.04 12.12
N LEU A 62 -4.30 -1.23 11.52
CA LEU A 62 -4.58 -0.70 10.20
C LEU A 62 -4.46 0.81 10.19
N MET A 63 -5.03 1.49 11.18
CA MET A 63 -4.97 2.94 11.25
C MET A 63 -3.54 3.45 11.43
N SER A 64 -2.72 2.72 12.19
CA SER A 64 -1.30 3.06 12.34
C SER A 64 -0.56 2.92 11.01
N PHE A 65 -0.85 1.83 10.26
CA PHE A 65 -0.28 1.64 8.93
C PHE A 65 -0.67 2.79 8.00
N ILE A 66 -1.94 3.16 7.97
CA ILE A 66 -2.43 4.26 7.12
C ILE A 66 -1.73 5.56 7.46
N LYS A 67 -1.53 5.83 8.75
CA LYS A 67 -0.82 7.04 9.20
C LYS A 67 0.61 7.05 8.71
N GLU A 68 1.32 5.93 8.86
CA GLU A 68 2.71 5.82 8.40
C GLU A 68 2.80 5.96 6.88
N ALA A 69 1.90 5.30 6.16
CA ALA A 69 1.88 5.36 4.71
C ALA A 69 1.58 6.78 4.22
N THR A 70 0.65 7.47 4.86
CA THR A 70 0.30 8.86 4.51
C THR A 70 1.50 9.78 4.65
N ALA A 71 2.34 9.55 5.66
CA ALA A 71 3.53 10.35 5.91
C ALA A 71 4.73 9.94 5.07
N SER A 72 4.63 8.83 4.33
CA SER A 72 5.76 8.29 3.57
C SER A 72 6.01 9.07 2.28
N ALA A 73 7.20 8.86 1.73
CA ALA A 73 7.60 9.45 0.45
C ALA A 73 6.90 8.80 -0.76
N PHE A 74 6.11 7.74 -0.53
CA PHE A 74 5.49 6.97 -1.61
C PHE A 74 4.12 7.48 -2.03
N MET A 75 3.58 8.47 -1.35
CA MET A 75 2.26 8.98 -1.69
C MET A 75 2.29 9.81 -2.97
N ASP A 76 1.40 9.47 -3.88
CA ASP A 76 1.22 10.15 -5.16
C ASP A 76 -0.19 10.73 -5.19
N ARG A 77 -0.29 12.04 -5.13
CA ARG A 77 -1.59 12.72 -5.16
C ARG A 77 -2.29 12.57 -6.51
N ASN A 78 -1.53 12.27 -7.55
CA ASN A 78 -2.06 12.10 -8.90
C ASN A 78 -2.25 10.61 -9.24
N TYR A 79 -2.64 9.82 -8.26
CA TYR A 79 -2.78 8.37 -8.42
C TYR A 79 -3.84 7.98 -9.45
N LEU A 80 -4.85 8.82 -9.68
CA LEU A 80 -5.88 8.56 -10.69
C LEU A 80 -5.29 8.51 -12.10
N TYR A 81 -4.22 9.26 -12.34
CA TYR A 81 -3.51 9.20 -13.63
C TYR A 81 -2.93 7.81 -13.88
N VAL A 82 -2.35 7.21 -12.84
CA VAL A 82 -1.81 5.85 -12.94
C VAL A 82 -2.93 4.86 -13.30
N TYR A 83 -4.06 4.98 -12.64
CA TYR A 83 -5.21 4.11 -12.91
C TYR A 83 -5.73 4.26 -14.33
N THR A 84 -5.82 5.49 -14.82
CA THR A 84 -6.25 5.75 -16.20
C THR A 84 -5.24 5.22 -17.20
N ARG A 85 -3.95 5.53 -16.99
CA ARG A 85 -2.88 5.12 -17.91
C ARG A 85 -2.78 3.61 -18.02
N LYS A 86 -2.96 2.90 -16.91
CA LYS A 86 -2.82 1.44 -16.87
C LYS A 86 -4.15 0.70 -17.01
N SER A 87 -5.24 1.42 -17.19
CA SER A 87 -6.57 0.84 -17.33
C SER A 87 -6.95 -0.08 -16.17
N ILE A 88 -6.65 0.34 -14.95
CA ILE A 88 -6.95 -0.44 -13.75
C ILE A 88 -8.41 -0.27 -13.40
N LYS A 89 -9.16 -1.38 -13.34
CA LYS A 89 -10.60 -1.34 -13.10
C LYS A 89 -11.07 -2.26 -11.96
N SER A 90 -10.17 -3.10 -11.44
CA SER A 90 -10.54 -4.08 -10.42
C SER A 90 -9.35 -4.41 -9.54
N PRO A 91 -9.59 -5.00 -8.34
CA PRO A 91 -8.49 -5.50 -7.52
C PRO A 91 -7.63 -6.56 -8.22
N GLU A 92 -8.22 -7.33 -9.13
CA GLU A 92 -7.45 -8.30 -9.91
C GLU A 92 -6.44 -7.61 -10.82
N ASP A 93 -6.84 -6.50 -11.45
CA ASP A 93 -5.92 -5.70 -12.26
C ASP A 93 -4.78 -5.15 -11.40
N GLU A 94 -5.11 -4.66 -10.22
CA GLU A 94 -4.14 -4.13 -9.28
C GLU A 94 -3.12 -5.20 -8.90
N ARG A 95 -3.59 -6.38 -8.49
CA ARG A 95 -2.71 -7.48 -8.08
C ARG A 95 -1.80 -7.94 -9.21
N ARG A 96 -2.34 -8.01 -10.43
CA ARG A 96 -1.56 -8.41 -11.60
C ARG A 96 -0.43 -7.43 -11.88
N LEU A 97 -0.71 -6.13 -11.78
CA LEU A 97 0.31 -5.10 -11.99
C LEU A 97 1.37 -5.12 -10.90
N ILE A 98 0.94 -5.33 -9.66
CA ILE A 98 1.89 -5.44 -8.54
C ILE A 98 2.80 -6.64 -8.74
N GLU A 99 2.23 -7.78 -9.09
CA GLU A 99 2.97 -9.02 -9.26
C GLU A 99 4.04 -8.91 -10.36
N SER A 100 3.70 -8.22 -11.45
CA SER A 100 4.62 -8.07 -12.59
C SER A 100 5.54 -6.85 -12.48
N ALA A 101 5.41 -6.05 -11.42
CA ALA A 101 6.18 -4.81 -11.29
C ALA A 101 7.66 -5.06 -11.04
N ASP A 102 8.47 -4.17 -11.58
CA ASP A 102 9.91 -4.09 -11.32
C ASP A 102 10.25 -2.65 -10.94
N TYR A 103 11.55 -2.33 -10.86
CA TYR A 103 11.96 -0.98 -10.47
C TYR A 103 11.43 0.10 -11.43
N LYS A 104 11.21 -0.26 -12.70
CA LYS A 104 10.69 0.68 -13.71
C LYS A 104 9.22 1.01 -13.49
N SER A 105 8.52 0.15 -12.76
CA SER A 105 7.10 0.31 -12.44
C SER A 105 6.88 0.82 -11.02
N TRP A 106 7.89 1.40 -10.40
CA TRP A 106 7.80 1.91 -9.03
C TRP A 106 6.65 2.90 -8.88
N ASP A 107 6.45 3.76 -9.88
CA ASP A 107 5.36 4.74 -9.88
C ASP A 107 3.98 4.07 -9.86
N VAL A 108 3.85 2.91 -10.50
CA VAL A 108 2.59 2.15 -10.49
C VAL A 108 2.32 1.63 -9.09
N LEU A 109 3.33 1.10 -8.41
CA LEU A 109 3.18 0.63 -7.04
C LEU A 109 2.77 1.77 -6.11
N CYS A 110 3.42 2.92 -6.24
CA CYS A 110 3.08 4.10 -5.45
C CYS A 110 1.65 4.59 -5.75
N GLY A 111 1.25 4.56 -7.01
CA GLY A 111 -0.09 4.96 -7.42
C GLY A 111 -1.17 4.06 -6.84
N ILE A 112 -0.97 2.75 -6.88
CA ILE A 112 -1.94 1.80 -6.34
C ILE A 112 -2.03 1.96 -4.82
N LEU A 113 -0.89 2.03 -4.13
CA LEU A 113 -0.87 2.23 -2.69
C LEU A 113 -1.58 3.53 -2.31
N SER A 114 -1.31 4.61 -3.05
CA SER A 114 -1.90 5.92 -2.79
C SER A 114 -3.41 5.93 -3.00
N ASN A 115 -3.90 5.20 -4.00
CA ASN A 115 -5.33 5.11 -4.25
C ASN A 115 -6.09 4.63 -3.00
N TYR A 116 -5.55 3.62 -2.32
CA TYR A 116 -6.18 3.08 -1.12
C TYR A 116 -5.93 3.96 0.10
N VAL A 117 -4.72 4.44 0.28
CA VAL A 117 -4.36 5.24 1.46
C VAL A 117 -5.00 6.62 1.42
N LEU A 118 -4.80 7.36 0.33
CA LEU A 118 -5.33 8.71 0.20
C LEU A 118 -6.82 8.69 -0.18
N GLY A 119 -7.20 7.78 -1.07
CA GLY A 119 -8.59 7.64 -1.47
C GLY A 119 -9.51 7.24 -0.32
N GLY A 120 -8.99 6.50 0.64
CA GLY A 120 -9.74 6.09 1.83
C GLY A 120 -10.16 7.24 2.73
N ARG A 121 -9.57 8.41 2.56
CA ARG A 121 -9.95 9.60 3.33
C ARG A 121 -11.36 10.09 2.97
N THR A 122 -11.78 9.85 1.74
CA THR A 122 -13.12 10.21 1.26
C THR A 122 -14.01 9.00 1.03
N ARG A 123 -13.41 7.83 0.78
CA ARG A 123 -14.11 6.57 0.60
C ARG A 123 -13.52 5.56 1.59
N ALA A 124 -14.00 5.64 2.82
CA ALA A 124 -13.41 4.92 3.95
C ALA A 124 -13.28 3.41 3.73
N ILE A 125 -14.17 2.81 2.95
CA ILE A 125 -14.13 1.37 2.66
C ILE A 125 -12.81 0.95 1.99
N LEU A 126 -12.11 1.87 1.33
CA LEU A 126 -10.85 1.55 0.66
C LEU A 126 -9.77 1.10 1.64
N TRP A 127 -9.78 1.60 2.87
CA TRP A 127 -8.78 1.17 3.87
C TRP A 127 -8.96 -0.30 4.23
N SER A 128 -10.18 -0.73 4.52
CA SER A 128 -10.43 -2.13 4.83
C SER A 128 -10.27 -3.02 3.59
N GLN A 129 -10.66 -2.55 2.41
CA GLN A 129 -10.45 -3.29 1.17
C GLN A 129 -8.97 -3.45 0.85
N GLY A 130 -8.17 -2.41 1.08
CA GLY A 130 -6.73 -2.49 0.86
C GLY A 130 -6.09 -3.57 1.70
N ALA A 131 -6.58 -3.77 2.91
CA ALA A 131 -6.10 -4.83 3.79
C ALA A 131 -6.66 -6.19 3.37
N SER A 132 -7.97 -6.33 3.21
CA SER A 132 -8.64 -7.61 2.96
C SER A 132 -8.37 -8.16 1.56
N GLU A 133 -8.25 -7.30 0.56
CA GLU A 133 -7.90 -7.69 -0.82
C GLU A 133 -6.39 -7.86 -1.00
N ARG A 134 -5.62 -7.71 0.07
CA ARG A 134 -4.17 -7.92 0.12
C ARG A 134 -3.38 -6.88 -0.67
N ILE A 135 -3.99 -5.77 -1.03
CA ILE A 135 -3.31 -4.74 -1.82
C ILE A 135 -2.15 -4.13 -1.04
N PHE A 136 -2.38 -3.76 0.24
CA PHE A 136 -1.31 -3.20 1.07
C PHE A 136 -0.15 -4.18 1.25
N TYR A 137 -0.49 -5.44 1.55
CA TYR A 137 0.54 -6.48 1.71
C TYR A 137 1.36 -6.65 0.43
N LEU A 138 0.69 -6.80 -0.70
CA LEU A 138 1.36 -7.06 -1.96
C LEU A 138 2.19 -5.86 -2.43
N CYS A 139 1.69 -4.64 -2.28
CA CYS A 139 2.45 -3.43 -2.63
C CYS A 139 3.73 -3.30 -1.81
N VAL A 140 3.61 -3.36 -0.49
CA VAL A 140 4.78 -3.18 0.38
C VAL A 140 5.76 -4.32 0.21
N SER A 141 5.26 -5.57 0.08
CA SER A 141 6.12 -6.74 -0.16
C SER A 141 6.89 -6.61 -1.46
N LYS A 142 6.22 -6.19 -2.53
CA LYS A 142 6.87 -6.02 -3.84
C LYS A 142 7.92 -4.91 -3.79
N MET A 143 7.59 -3.80 -3.16
CA MET A 143 8.54 -2.71 -2.98
C MET A 143 9.78 -3.18 -2.23
N LEU A 144 9.58 -3.92 -1.14
CA LEU A 144 10.69 -4.47 -0.37
C LEU A 144 11.53 -5.43 -1.21
N GLN A 145 10.87 -6.29 -1.99
CA GLN A 145 11.57 -7.22 -2.89
C GLN A 145 12.46 -6.49 -3.87
N ILE A 146 11.93 -5.44 -4.50
CA ILE A 146 12.66 -4.67 -5.51
C ILE A 146 13.90 -4.02 -4.90
N VAL A 147 13.76 -3.32 -3.76
CA VAL A 147 14.90 -2.65 -3.14
C VAL A 147 15.91 -3.65 -2.58
N THR A 148 15.46 -4.81 -2.13
CA THR A 148 16.34 -5.86 -1.62
C THR A 148 17.18 -6.45 -2.75
N GLU A 149 16.58 -6.70 -3.91
CA GLU A 149 17.28 -7.22 -5.07
C GLU A 149 18.38 -6.27 -5.54
N TRP A 150 18.11 -4.97 -5.55
CA TRP A 150 19.11 -3.98 -5.91
C TRP A 150 20.28 -3.97 -4.93
N ASN A 151 20.00 -4.11 -3.64
CA ASN A 151 21.05 -4.15 -2.63
C ASN A 151 21.87 -5.44 -2.70
N ALA A 152 21.23 -6.57 -3.02
CA ALA A 152 21.91 -7.86 -3.19
C ALA A 152 22.89 -7.81 -4.36
N GLU A 153 22.49 -7.24 -5.49
CA GLU A 153 23.37 -7.05 -6.66
C GLU A 153 24.58 -6.21 -6.29
N ARG A 154 24.39 -5.17 -5.49
CA ARG A 154 25.47 -4.31 -5.02
C ARG A 154 26.46 -5.09 -4.16
N ASN A 155 25.99 -6.01 -3.33
CA ASN A 155 26.84 -6.77 -2.44
C ASN A 155 27.60 -7.90 -3.15
N LEU A 156 27.14 -8.32 -4.32
CA LEU A 156 27.78 -9.38 -5.11
C LEU A 156 28.98 -8.87 -5.92
N LYS A 157 29.16 -7.59 -5.97
CA LYS A 157 30.33 -6.97 -6.60
C LYS A 157 31.36 -6.65 -5.53
#